data_21ff787d8defcdc774741926c7bd3820
#
_entry.id   21ff787d8defcdc774741926c7bd3820
#
_cell.length_a   1.000
_cell.length_b   1.000
_cell.length_c   1.000
_cell.angle_alpha   90.00
_cell.angle_beta   90.00
_cell.angle_gamma   90.00
#
_symmetry.space_group_name_H-M   'P 1'
#
loop_
_entity.id
_entity.type
_entity.pdbx_description
1 polymer ?
#
loop_
_entity_poly.entity_id
_entity_poly.type
_entity_poly.pdbx_seq_one_letter_code
_entity_poly.pdbx_strand_id
1 'polypeptide(L)'
;MVKEDVRLRLHAVKQHLEKGVRTAEICELFGISARTLRNWCRNYREGGVESLRGESRRPHHSPNRIHGNLVNRILQLRRGHPAWGALWIHAILRRRGARVSWVTVHRVLKRHGFMVRRVQKPKPFKRFQRHHVDSLWQVDVYKFRIAGVRGHVYVHTVLDDRSRYLVMARAYLRERTREATNNLWWALKGGRKPKALYVDNGSCFISKEFREYCEARGTSVIYGRPYNPRSRGKLERFHGILTQELVGRVHFRSLSHFRRELYQWRGKYNRTRLHGGIGWATPHEVYHDPKLMSRKRVRSR
;
A
#
# COMPACT_ATOMS: atom_id res chain seq x y z
N MET A 1 16.26 29.46 -6.90
CA MET A 1 15.62 30.14 -8.05
C MET A 1 14.81 31.39 -7.66
N VAL A 2 13.81 31.37 -6.77
CA VAL A 2 13.00 32.58 -6.45
C VAL A 2 13.77 33.72 -5.80
N LYS A 3 14.84 33.45 -5.03
CA LYS A 3 15.66 34.50 -4.38
C LYS A 3 16.61 35.22 -5.33
N GLU A 4 17.10 34.57 -6.38
CA GLU A 4 17.95 35.20 -7.41
C GLU A 4 17.17 36.16 -8.28
N ASP A 5 15.95 35.80 -8.64
CA ASP A 5 15.08 36.62 -9.50
C ASP A 5 14.70 37.97 -8.86
N VAL A 6 14.48 38.00 -7.53
CA VAL A 6 14.20 39.26 -6.79
C VAL A 6 15.43 40.14 -6.68
N ARG A 7 16.63 39.58 -6.49
CA ARG A 7 17.87 40.32 -6.42
C ARG A 7 18.20 41.01 -7.77
N LEU A 8 18.02 40.28 -8.87
CA LEU A 8 18.22 40.85 -10.22
C LEU A 8 17.25 42.00 -10.50
N ARG A 9 15.95 41.82 -10.16
CA ARG A 9 14.95 42.89 -10.30
C ARG A 9 15.30 44.12 -9.47
N LEU A 10 15.66 43.91 -8.21
CA LEU A 10 16.08 45.01 -7.33
C LEU A 10 17.30 45.72 -7.86
N HIS A 11 18.27 44.99 -8.41
CA HIS A 11 19.49 45.59 -8.99
C HIS A 11 19.14 46.46 -10.19
N ALA A 12 18.33 45.97 -11.11
CA ALA A 12 17.88 46.73 -12.28
C ALA A 12 17.13 48.02 -11.90
N VAL A 13 16.22 47.91 -10.89
CA VAL A 13 15.45 49.06 -10.37
C VAL A 13 16.36 50.09 -9.71
N LYS A 14 17.32 49.67 -8.90
CA LYS A 14 18.26 50.58 -8.24
C LYS A 14 19.19 51.27 -9.24
N GLN A 15 19.70 50.58 -10.25
CA GLN A 15 20.51 51.21 -11.32
C GLN A 15 19.72 52.33 -12.01
N HIS A 16 18.41 52.12 -12.27
CA HIS A 16 17.56 53.12 -12.89
C HIS A 16 17.20 54.28 -11.96
N LEU A 17 16.70 53.98 -10.75
CA LEU A 17 16.15 55.00 -9.84
C LEU A 17 17.20 55.74 -9.03
N GLU A 18 18.25 55.04 -8.58
CA GLU A 18 19.28 55.63 -7.70
C GLU A 18 20.49 56.17 -8.51
N LYS A 19 20.88 55.48 -9.58
CA LYS A 19 22.08 55.86 -10.37
C LYS A 19 21.76 56.55 -11.71
N GLY A 20 20.50 56.75 -12.08
CA GLY A 20 20.10 57.44 -13.27
C GLY A 20 20.43 56.74 -14.61
N VAL A 21 20.75 55.43 -14.59
CA VAL A 21 21.10 54.68 -15.82
C VAL A 21 19.90 54.67 -16.77
N ARG A 22 20.18 54.91 -18.06
CA ARG A 22 19.12 55.03 -19.10
C ARG A 22 18.36 53.70 -19.24
N THR A 23 17.03 53.79 -19.47
CA THR A 23 16.14 52.63 -19.65
C THR A 23 16.67 51.67 -20.72
N ALA A 24 17.19 52.21 -21.85
CA ALA A 24 17.70 51.38 -22.95
C ALA A 24 18.88 50.51 -22.51
N GLU A 25 19.83 51.05 -21.77
CA GLU A 25 21.02 50.34 -21.29
C GLU A 25 20.63 49.22 -20.28
N ILE A 26 19.66 49.48 -19.41
CA ILE A 26 19.17 48.47 -18.46
C ILE A 26 18.43 47.36 -19.19
N CYS A 27 17.60 47.70 -20.18
CA CYS A 27 16.88 46.72 -20.97
C CYS A 27 17.82 45.79 -21.73
N GLU A 28 18.90 46.34 -22.31
CA GLU A 28 19.94 45.56 -22.98
C GLU A 28 20.71 44.67 -22.00
N LEU A 29 21.17 45.23 -20.87
CA LEU A 29 21.97 44.52 -19.85
C LEU A 29 21.22 43.38 -19.21
N PHE A 30 19.93 43.57 -18.90
CA PHE A 30 19.11 42.59 -18.19
C PHE A 30 18.21 41.76 -19.11
N GLY A 31 18.21 41.99 -20.40
CA GLY A 31 17.36 41.26 -21.37
C GLY A 31 15.86 41.47 -21.14
N ILE A 32 15.43 42.66 -20.70
CA ILE A 32 14.02 42.95 -20.34
C ILE A 32 13.45 44.08 -21.20
N SER A 33 12.12 44.11 -21.31
CA SER A 33 11.46 45.22 -22.00
C SER A 33 11.37 46.47 -21.13
N ALA A 34 11.32 47.65 -21.75
CA ALA A 34 11.10 48.93 -21.06
C ALA A 34 9.80 48.95 -20.24
N ARG A 35 8.76 48.22 -20.68
CA ARG A 35 7.52 48.01 -19.94
C ARG A 35 7.76 47.21 -18.65
N THR A 36 8.60 46.19 -18.71
CA THR A 36 8.96 45.35 -17.56
C THR A 36 9.68 46.18 -16.51
N LEU A 37 10.67 46.97 -16.91
CA LEU A 37 11.42 47.86 -16.01
C LEU A 37 10.49 48.88 -15.34
N ARG A 38 9.63 49.55 -16.11
CA ARG A 38 8.65 50.52 -15.59
C ARG A 38 7.72 49.89 -14.55
N ASN A 39 7.24 48.68 -14.81
CA ASN A 39 6.41 47.94 -13.86
C ASN A 39 7.19 47.60 -12.58
N TRP A 40 8.45 47.17 -12.68
CA TRP A 40 9.27 46.90 -11.49
C TRP A 40 9.55 48.15 -10.67
N CYS A 41 9.84 49.28 -11.35
CA CYS A 41 10.03 50.57 -10.66
C CYS A 41 8.76 51.05 -9.95
N ARG A 42 7.61 50.91 -10.60
CA ARG A 42 6.31 51.23 -9.96
C ARG A 42 6.08 50.36 -8.71
N ASN A 43 6.15 49.05 -8.85
CA ASN A 43 5.95 48.12 -7.75
C ASN A 43 6.93 48.42 -6.61
N TYR A 44 8.19 48.71 -6.91
CA TYR A 44 9.19 49.04 -5.90
C TYR A 44 8.85 50.34 -5.16
N ARG A 45 8.33 51.35 -5.83
CA ARG A 45 7.89 52.61 -5.19
C ARG A 45 6.67 52.40 -4.28
N GLU A 46 5.74 51.54 -4.70
CA GLU A 46 4.49 51.27 -3.98
C GLU A 46 4.68 50.33 -2.78
N GLY A 47 5.51 49.30 -2.89
CA GLY A 47 5.61 48.25 -1.89
C GLY A 47 7.03 47.76 -1.58
N GLY A 48 8.05 48.50 -1.94
CA GLY A 48 9.46 48.19 -1.66
C GLY A 48 9.94 46.87 -2.27
N VAL A 49 10.95 46.28 -1.67
CA VAL A 49 11.60 45.05 -2.18
C VAL A 49 10.63 43.84 -2.21
N GLU A 50 9.69 43.78 -1.30
CA GLU A 50 8.75 42.65 -1.22
C GLU A 50 7.82 42.58 -2.45
N SER A 51 7.43 43.74 -2.99
CA SER A 51 6.56 43.80 -4.17
C SER A 51 7.23 43.31 -5.46
N LEU A 52 8.58 43.29 -5.48
CA LEU A 52 9.35 42.71 -6.58
C LEU A 52 9.29 41.18 -6.67
N ARG A 53 8.77 40.52 -5.65
CA ARG A 53 8.56 39.05 -5.68
C ARG A 53 7.52 38.63 -6.71
N GLY A 54 6.66 39.54 -7.12
CA GLY A 54 5.57 39.29 -8.04
C GLY A 54 4.42 38.54 -7.36
N GLU A 55 3.22 38.81 -7.82
CA GLU A 55 2.03 38.12 -7.33
C GLU A 55 1.91 36.70 -7.87
N SER A 56 1.26 35.83 -7.10
CA SER A 56 0.98 34.47 -7.54
C SER A 56 0.00 34.47 -8.70
N ARG A 57 0.40 33.89 -9.83
CA ARG A 57 -0.49 33.70 -11.00
C ARG A 57 -1.53 32.59 -10.80
N ARG A 58 -1.64 32.04 -9.58
CA ARG A 58 -2.63 31.00 -9.29
C ARG A 58 -4.03 31.61 -9.24
N PRO A 59 -5.02 30.96 -9.87
CA PRO A 59 -6.40 31.39 -9.75
C PRO A 59 -6.82 31.48 -8.28
N HIS A 60 -7.47 32.55 -7.90
CA HIS A 60 -8.03 32.70 -6.53
C HIS A 60 -9.12 31.67 -6.26
N HIS A 61 -9.86 31.28 -7.29
CA HIS A 61 -10.88 30.25 -7.25
C HIS A 61 -10.54 29.09 -8.15
N SER A 62 -10.61 27.87 -7.65
CA SER A 62 -10.37 26.62 -8.38
C SER A 62 -11.63 25.75 -8.32
N PRO A 63 -12.50 25.74 -9.35
CA PRO A 63 -13.78 25.02 -9.34
C PRO A 63 -13.63 23.52 -9.04
N ASN A 64 -12.51 22.94 -9.49
CA ASN A 64 -12.20 21.52 -9.31
C ASN A 64 -11.47 21.19 -7.99
N ARG A 65 -11.39 22.15 -7.05
CA ARG A 65 -10.79 21.90 -5.75
C ARG A 65 -11.67 20.98 -4.93
N ILE A 66 -11.12 19.87 -4.45
CA ILE A 66 -11.87 18.95 -3.59
C ILE A 66 -12.21 19.62 -2.27
N HIS A 67 -13.39 19.30 -1.74
CA HIS A 67 -13.89 19.84 -0.50
C HIS A 67 -12.98 19.51 0.69
N GLY A 68 -12.80 20.45 1.62
CA GLY A 68 -11.94 20.28 2.80
C GLY A 68 -12.28 19.05 3.63
N ASN A 69 -13.57 18.74 3.78
CA ASN A 69 -14.06 17.56 4.48
C ASN A 69 -13.52 16.25 3.86
N LEU A 70 -13.43 16.19 2.53
CA LEU A 70 -12.88 15.01 1.86
C LEU A 70 -11.36 14.90 2.04
N VAL A 71 -10.65 16.04 2.05
CA VAL A 71 -9.21 16.08 2.38
C VAL A 71 -8.99 15.54 3.79
N ASN A 72 -9.73 16.04 4.77
CA ASN A 72 -9.63 15.60 6.17
C ASN A 72 -9.90 14.09 6.30
N ARG A 73 -10.90 13.58 5.60
CA ARG A 73 -11.24 12.15 5.59
C ARG A 73 -10.13 11.28 5.00
N ILE A 74 -9.46 11.74 3.92
CA ILE A 74 -8.29 11.08 3.34
C ILE A 74 -7.15 11.01 4.37
N LEU A 75 -6.85 12.14 5.03
CA LEU A 75 -5.78 12.23 6.01
C LEU A 75 -6.06 11.40 7.26
N GLN A 76 -7.29 11.40 7.74
CA GLN A 76 -7.72 10.57 8.87
C GLN A 76 -7.55 9.07 8.58
N LEU A 77 -7.97 8.62 7.40
CA LEU A 77 -7.76 7.22 6.97
C LEU A 77 -6.27 6.87 6.91
N ARG A 78 -5.43 7.78 6.42
CA ARG A 78 -4.00 7.55 6.35
C ARG A 78 -3.33 7.51 7.73
N ARG A 79 -3.71 8.39 8.64
CA ARG A 79 -3.19 8.42 10.02
C ARG A 79 -3.59 7.16 10.79
N GLY A 80 -4.84 6.74 10.70
CA GLY A 80 -5.33 5.51 11.34
C GLY A 80 -4.71 4.24 10.76
N HIS A 81 -4.31 4.29 9.49
CA HIS A 81 -3.76 3.13 8.78
C HIS A 81 -2.51 3.50 7.95
N PRO A 82 -1.33 3.66 8.59
CA PRO A 82 -0.11 4.10 7.92
C PRO A 82 0.36 3.21 6.76
N ALA A 83 -0.05 1.95 6.72
CA ALA A 83 0.26 1.01 5.63
C ALA A 83 -0.61 1.20 4.38
N TRP A 84 -1.71 1.99 4.46
CA TRP A 84 -2.65 2.14 3.35
C TRP A 84 -2.14 3.14 2.31
N GLY A 85 -1.93 2.69 1.07
CA GLY A 85 -1.56 3.54 -0.05
C GLY A 85 -2.77 4.27 -0.66
N ALA A 86 -2.51 5.22 -1.56
CA ALA A 86 -3.53 6.04 -2.21
C ALA A 86 -4.63 5.21 -2.90
N LEU A 87 -4.28 4.13 -3.58
CA LEU A 87 -5.23 3.24 -4.25
C LEU A 87 -6.17 2.56 -3.24
N TRP A 88 -5.67 2.19 -2.08
CA TRP A 88 -6.50 1.55 -1.08
C TRP A 88 -7.45 2.54 -0.41
N ILE A 89 -6.95 3.72 -0.03
CA ILE A 89 -7.79 4.80 0.51
C ILE A 89 -8.88 5.19 -0.50
N HIS A 90 -8.54 5.33 -1.78
CA HIS A 90 -9.49 5.54 -2.86
C HIS A 90 -10.57 4.44 -2.92
N ALA A 91 -10.19 3.16 -2.85
CA ALA A 91 -11.14 2.05 -2.90
C ALA A 91 -12.12 2.08 -1.71
N ILE A 92 -11.64 2.40 -0.50
CA ILE A 92 -12.49 2.58 0.69
C ILE A 92 -13.46 3.76 0.53
N LEU A 93 -12.94 4.92 0.09
CA LEU A 93 -13.75 6.12 -0.11
C LEU A 93 -14.84 5.87 -1.16
N ARG A 94 -14.50 5.20 -2.27
CA ARG A 94 -15.45 4.86 -3.31
C ARG A 94 -16.56 3.90 -2.82
N ARG A 95 -16.22 2.91 -1.99
CA ARG A 95 -17.21 2.02 -1.35
C ARG A 95 -18.16 2.78 -0.40
N ARG A 96 -17.68 3.88 0.19
CA ARG A 96 -18.49 4.79 1.03
C ARG A 96 -19.20 5.88 0.24
N GLY A 97 -19.30 5.76 -1.09
CA GLY A 97 -20.03 6.68 -1.97
C GLY A 97 -19.26 7.95 -2.38
N ALA A 98 -18.02 8.14 -1.95
CA ALA A 98 -17.26 9.34 -2.33
C ALA A 98 -16.81 9.28 -3.80
N ARG A 99 -17.10 10.33 -4.58
CA ARG A 99 -16.66 10.50 -5.96
C ARG A 99 -15.31 11.22 -5.99
N VAL A 100 -14.22 10.48 -5.94
CA VAL A 100 -12.85 11.02 -5.98
C VAL A 100 -11.96 10.09 -6.78
N SER A 101 -11.06 10.64 -7.62
CA SER A 101 -10.08 9.82 -8.33
C SER A 101 -8.92 9.40 -7.41
N TRP A 102 -8.29 8.26 -7.70
CA TRP A 102 -7.12 7.82 -6.95
C TRP A 102 -5.93 8.80 -7.10
N VAL A 103 -5.84 9.50 -8.25
CA VAL A 103 -4.81 10.53 -8.51
C VAL A 103 -5.01 11.70 -7.56
N THR A 104 -6.25 12.11 -7.30
CA THR A 104 -6.57 13.18 -6.34
C THR A 104 -6.18 12.76 -4.93
N VAL A 105 -6.51 11.53 -4.51
CA VAL A 105 -6.07 10.99 -3.21
C VAL A 105 -4.54 10.98 -3.12
N HIS A 106 -3.85 10.54 -4.18
CA HIS A 106 -2.38 10.54 -4.23
C HIS A 106 -1.80 11.96 -4.08
N ARG A 107 -2.37 12.95 -4.79
CA ARG A 107 -1.93 14.36 -4.71
C ARG A 107 -2.11 14.94 -3.30
N VAL A 108 -3.24 14.63 -2.64
CA VAL A 108 -3.48 15.04 -1.25
C VAL A 108 -2.42 14.44 -0.33
N LEU A 109 -2.20 13.14 -0.39
CA LEU A 109 -1.20 12.46 0.45
C LEU A 109 0.22 13.00 0.20
N LYS A 110 0.58 13.27 -1.06
CA LYS A 110 1.87 13.88 -1.43
C LYS A 110 2.03 15.27 -0.83
N ARG A 111 1.00 16.13 -0.96
CA ARG A 111 1.01 17.51 -0.44
C ARG A 111 1.19 17.55 1.09
N HIS A 112 0.63 16.58 1.79
CA HIS A 112 0.72 16.48 3.24
C HIS A 112 1.87 15.58 3.75
N GLY A 113 2.87 15.27 2.91
CA GLY A 113 4.08 14.57 3.32
C GLY A 113 3.92 13.06 3.59
N PHE A 114 2.76 12.46 3.27
CA PHE A 114 2.51 11.03 3.53
C PHE A 114 3.07 10.08 2.47
N MET A 115 3.79 10.58 1.45
CA MET A 115 4.37 9.74 0.40
C MET A 115 5.86 9.54 0.65
N VAL A 116 6.25 8.32 1.00
CA VAL A 116 7.65 7.90 1.05
C VAL A 116 8.10 7.50 -0.36
N ARG A 117 9.27 7.98 -0.79
CA ARG A 117 9.88 7.59 -2.07
C ARG A 117 10.18 6.09 -2.03
N ARG A 118 9.41 5.28 -2.76
CA ARG A 118 9.70 3.84 -2.88
C ARG A 118 10.77 3.65 -3.93
N VAL A 119 11.83 2.92 -3.57
CA VAL A 119 12.76 2.35 -4.54
C VAL A 119 11.94 1.46 -5.49
N GLN A 120 12.10 1.67 -6.79
CA GLN A 120 11.40 0.85 -7.79
C GLN A 120 11.91 -0.59 -7.68
N LYS A 121 11.02 -1.49 -7.32
CA LYS A 121 11.30 -2.93 -7.41
C LYS A 121 11.17 -3.36 -8.87
N PRO A 122 11.98 -4.32 -9.34
CA PRO A 122 11.88 -4.86 -10.70
C PRO A 122 10.46 -5.35 -10.98
N LYS A 123 10.00 -5.19 -12.23
CA LYS A 123 8.65 -5.55 -12.66
C LYS A 123 8.38 -7.04 -12.38
N PRO A 124 7.29 -7.39 -11.70
CA PRO A 124 6.98 -8.79 -11.45
C PRO A 124 6.61 -9.50 -12.75
N PHE A 125 7.13 -10.71 -12.92
CA PHE A 125 6.77 -11.61 -14.02
C PHE A 125 5.29 -12.04 -13.95
N LYS A 126 4.82 -12.79 -15.01
CA LYS A 126 3.42 -13.23 -15.17
C LYS A 126 2.77 -13.65 -13.86
N ARG A 127 1.63 -13.03 -13.54
CA ARG A 127 0.84 -13.34 -12.35
C ARG A 127 0.23 -14.74 -12.50
N PHE A 128 0.64 -15.66 -11.65
CA PHE A 128 -0.03 -16.93 -11.48
C PHE A 128 -1.22 -16.75 -10.50
N GLN A 129 -2.39 -17.21 -10.91
CA GLN A 129 -3.59 -17.24 -10.04
C GLN A 129 -4.54 -18.33 -10.55
N ARG A 130 -5.00 -19.19 -9.66
CA ARG A 130 -6.01 -20.19 -9.98
C ARG A 130 -7.35 -19.53 -10.30
N HIS A 131 -8.15 -20.21 -11.14
CA HIS A 131 -9.45 -19.67 -11.57
C HIS A 131 -10.56 -19.87 -10.54
N HIS A 132 -10.49 -20.91 -9.71
CA HIS A 132 -11.50 -21.25 -8.72
C HIS A 132 -10.94 -21.20 -7.30
N VAL A 133 -11.80 -20.86 -6.36
CA VAL A 133 -11.51 -21.01 -4.93
C VAL A 133 -11.34 -22.49 -4.60
N ASP A 134 -10.57 -22.78 -3.57
CA ASP A 134 -10.23 -24.15 -3.15
C ASP A 134 -9.56 -25.02 -4.23
N SER A 135 -9.16 -24.44 -5.38
CA SER A 135 -8.31 -25.17 -6.33
C SER A 135 -6.90 -25.37 -5.83
N LEU A 136 -6.41 -24.41 -5.06
CA LEU A 136 -5.07 -24.41 -4.49
C LEU A 136 -5.06 -23.60 -3.20
N TRP A 137 -4.65 -24.21 -2.12
CA TRP A 137 -4.25 -23.48 -0.91
C TRP A 137 -2.73 -23.40 -0.83
N GLN A 138 -2.22 -22.22 -0.57
CA GLN A 138 -0.80 -22.00 -0.30
C GLN A 138 -0.58 -22.11 1.20
N VAL A 139 0.36 -22.97 1.59
CA VAL A 139 0.71 -23.22 2.99
C VAL A 139 2.15 -22.81 3.20
N ASP A 140 2.41 -22.08 4.28
CA ASP A 140 3.73 -21.61 4.62
C ASP A 140 3.86 -21.37 6.12
N VAL A 141 5.10 -21.31 6.59
CA VAL A 141 5.43 -20.99 7.98
C VAL A 141 6.18 -19.69 8.04
N TYR A 142 5.65 -18.73 8.79
CA TYR A 142 6.30 -17.45 9.03
C TYR A 142 6.91 -17.41 10.42
N LYS A 143 8.23 -17.25 10.47
CA LYS A 143 9.04 -17.26 11.67
C LYS A 143 9.43 -15.84 12.08
N PHE A 144 9.21 -15.48 13.34
CA PHE A 144 9.63 -14.18 13.89
C PHE A 144 9.75 -14.25 15.43
N ARG A 145 10.17 -13.13 16.03
CA ARG A 145 10.25 -12.99 17.49
C ARG A 145 9.24 -11.95 17.97
N ILE A 146 8.65 -12.20 19.13
CA ILE A 146 7.80 -11.23 19.82
C ILE A 146 8.33 -11.05 21.25
N ALA A 147 8.22 -9.83 21.78
CA ALA A 147 8.48 -9.60 23.19
C ALA A 147 7.56 -10.46 24.06
N GLY A 148 7.99 -10.89 25.21
CA GLY A 148 7.18 -11.76 26.08
C GLY A 148 7.11 -13.25 25.67
N VAL A 149 7.82 -13.67 24.62
CA VAL A 149 8.01 -15.09 24.27
C VAL A 149 9.48 -15.39 24.05
N ARG A 150 10.01 -16.34 24.83
CA ARG A 150 11.38 -16.81 24.66
C ARG A 150 11.51 -17.60 23.37
N GLY A 151 12.46 -17.21 22.51
CA GLY A 151 12.71 -17.86 21.22
C GLY A 151 11.87 -17.34 20.07
N HIS A 152 11.52 -18.20 19.13
CA HIS A 152 10.77 -17.85 17.94
C HIS A 152 9.31 -18.33 18.04
N VAL A 153 8.45 -17.56 17.38
CA VAL A 153 7.06 -17.95 17.12
C VAL A 153 6.95 -18.31 15.64
N TYR A 154 6.32 -19.45 15.38
CA TYR A 154 6.07 -19.98 14.04
C TYR A 154 4.58 -19.90 13.73
N VAL A 155 4.22 -19.05 12.76
CA VAL A 155 2.82 -18.93 12.32
C VAL A 155 2.63 -19.76 11.07
N HIS A 156 1.96 -20.89 11.21
CA HIS A 156 1.51 -21.69 10.08
C HIS A 156 0.29 -21.06 9.47
N THR A 157 0.32 -20.81 8.16
CA THR A 157 -0.72 -20.11 7.42
C THR A 157 -1.24 -20.95 6.28
N VAL A 158 -2.53 -20.88 6.03
CA VAL A 158 -3.22 -21.50 4.89
C VAL A 158 -4.00 -20.44 4.17
N LEU A 159 -3.59 -20.10 2.95
CA LEU A 159 -4.14 -19.02 2.14
C LEU A 159 -4.73 -19.57 0.83
N ASP A 160 -5.98 -19.28 0.54
CA ASP A 160 -6.57 -19.61 -0.77
C ASP A 160 -5.95 -18.77 -1.90
N ASP A 161 -5.49 -19.45 -2.94
CA ASP A 161 -4.78 -18.82 -4.06
C ASP A 161 -5.65 -17.86 -4.86
N ARG A 162 -6.93 -18.15 -5.02
CA ARG A 162 -7.86 -17.34 -5.81
C ARG A 162 -8.34 -16.10 -5.08
N SER A 163 -8.88 -16.30 -3.89
CA SER A 163 -9.56 -15.25 -3.11
C SER A 163 -8.64 -14.46 -2.18
N ARG A 164 -7.43 -14.98 -1.90
CA ARG A 164 -6.56 -14.48 -0.82
C ARG A 164 -7.17 -14.67 0.58
N TYR A 165 -8.19 -15.51 0.69
CA TYR A 165 -8.82 -15.81 1.97
C TYR A 165 -7.84 -16.56 2.86
N LEU A 166 -7.64 -16.04 4.07
CA LEU A 166 -6.84 -16.69 5.09
C LEU A 166 -7.70 -17.77 5.75
N VAL A 167 -7.61 -18.98 5.22
CA VAL A 167 -8.40 -20.14 5.68
C VAL A 167 -8.05 -20.45 7.12
N MET A 168 -6.74 -20.50 7.44
CA MET A 168 -6.25 -20.71 8.78
C MET A 168 -4.92 -20.01 9.05
N ALA A 169 -4.74 -19.56 10.27
CA ALA A 169 -3.46 -19.11 10.79
C ALA A 169 -3.38 -19.46 12.27
N ARG A 170 -2.36 -20.21 12.66
CA ARG A 170 -2.11 -20.61 14.06
C ARG A 170 -0.64 -20.43 14.42
N ALA A 171 -0.39 -20.03 15.65
CA ALA A 171 0.95 -19.78 16.17
C ALA A 171 1.41 -20.90 17.10
N TYR A 172 2.65 -21.35 16.88
CA TYR A 172 3.31 -22.41 17.62
C TYR A 172 4.72 -21.97 18.06
N LEU A 173 5.32 -22.71 19.00
CA LEU A 173 6.70 -22.51 19.44
C LEU A 173 7.70 -23.37 18.66
N ARG A 174 7.21 -24.26 17.80
CA ARG A 174 8.03 -25.21 17.02
C ARG A 174 7.50 -25.30 15.59
N GLU A 175 8.40 -25.64 14.68
CA GLU A 175 8.11 -25.90 13.27
C GLU A 175 8.32 -27.39 13.00
N ARG A 176 7.30 -28.20 13.27
CA ARG A 176 7.32 -29.64 13.08
C ARG A 176 6.12 -30.09 12.26
N THR A 177 6.17 -31.31 11.74
CA THR A 177 5.07 -31.94 11.00
C THR A 177 3.76 -31.92 11.77
N ARG A 178 3.80 -32.22 13.08
CA ARG A 178 2.63 -32.18 13.96
C ARG A 178 1.92 -30.80 13.97
N GLU A 179 2.67 -29.73 14.00
CA GLU A 179 2.10 -28.37 13.97
C GLU A 179 1.52 -28.06 12.58
N ALA A 180 2.17 -28.51 11.51
CA ALA A 180 1.69 -28.35 10.14
C ALA A 180 0.38 -29.13 9.92
N THR A 181 0.34 -30.40 10.29
CA THR A 181 -0.87 -31.23 10.18
C THR A 181 -2.00 -30.73 11.09
N ASN A 182 -1.69 -30.27 12.30
CA ASN A 182 -2.68 -29.67 13.20
C ASN A 182 -3.28 -28.39 12.61
N ASN A 183 -2.46 -27.51 12.02
CA ASN A 183 -2.96 -26.30 11.38
C ASN A 183 -3.86 -26.64 10.17
N LEU A 184 -3.47 -27.63 9.37
CA LEU A 184 -4.26 -28.10 8.23
C LEU A 184 -5.58 -28.75 8.69
N TRP A 185 -5.57 -29.53 9.76
CA TRP A 185 -6.78 -30.09 10.36
C TRP A 185 -7.80 -29.00 10.72
N TRP A 186 -7.35 -27.93 11.35
CA TRP A 186 -8.20 -26.78 11.67
C TRP A 186 -8.71 -26.07 10.40
N ALA A 187 -7.91 -26.01 9.37
CA ALA A 187 -8.32 -25.43 8.08
C ALA A 187 -9.44 -26.24 7.43
N LEU A 188 -9.34 -27.58 7.48
CA LEU A 188 -10.30 -28.52 6.88
C LEU A 188 -11.59 -28.64 7.71
N LYS A 189 -11.55 -28.36 9.02
CA LYS A 189 -12.73 -28.42 9.90
C LYS A 189 -13.86 -27.47 9.47
N GLY A 190 -13.54 -26.44 8.67
CA GLY A 190 -14.53 -25.54 8.08
C GLY A 190 -15.40 -26.13 6.96
N GLY A 191 -15.31 -27.45 6.68
CA GLY A 191 -16.12 -28.16 5.69
C GLY A 191 -15.69 -27.99 4.24
N ARG A 192 -14.67 -27.16 3.96
CA ARG A 192 -14.10 -26.97 2.60
C ARG A 192 -12.71 -27.59 2.55
N LYS A 193 -12.37 -28.16 1.38
CA LYS A 193 -11.05 -28.74 1.17
C LYS A 193 -10.47 -28.29 -0.17
N PRO A 194 -9.13 -28.13 -0.27
CA PRO A 194 -8.49 -27.78 -1.53
C PRO A 194 -8.32 -29.03 -2.41
N LYS A 195 -8.25 -28.79 -3.73
CA LYS A 195 -7.82 -29.85 -4.66
C LYS A 195 -6.34 -30.15 -4.47
N ALA A 196 -5.52 -29.11 -4.20
CA ALA A 196 -4.09 -29.25 -3.97
C ALA A 196 -3.60 -28.24 -2.91
N LEU A 197 -2.52 -28.61 -2.21
CA LEU A 197 -1.72 -27.71 -1.38
C LEU A 197 -0.46 -27.33 -2.13
N TYR A 198 -0.07 -26.07 -2.09
CA TYR A 198 1.24 -25.60 -2.51
C TYR A 198 2.06 -25.30 -1.27
N VAL A 199 3.13 -26.06 -1.09
CA VAL A 199 4.04 -25.96 0.06
C VAL A 199 5.48 -25.70 -0.40
N ASP A 200 6.31 -25.28 0.52
CA ASP A 200 7.73 -25.26 0.28
C ASP A 200 8.39 -26.61 0.59
N ASN A 201 9.73 -26.64 0.43
CA ASN A 201 10.52 -27.82 0.77
C ASN A 201 10.96 -27.80 2.26
N GLY A 202 10.19 -27.15 3.13
CA GLY A 202 10.43 -27.17 4.56
C GLY A 202 10.28 -28.59 5.13
N SER A 203 11.12 -28.94 6.10
CA SER A 203 11.15 -30.30 6.69
C SER A 203 9.79 -30.79 7.18
N CYS A 204 8.96 -29.88 7.69
CA CYS A 204 7.62 -30.20 8.18
C CYS A 204 6.64 -30.60 7.07
N PHE A 205 6.88 -30.18 5.80
CA PHE A 205 6.00 -30.48 4.67
C PHE A 205 6.50 -31.63 3.79
N ILE A 206 7.81 -31.90 3.76
CA ILE A 206 8.38 -33.02 2.98
C ILE A 206 8.29 -34.36 3.71
N SER A 207 7.93 -34.35 5.00
CA SER A 207 7.82 -35.56 5.80
C SER A 207 6.79 -36.54 5.22
N LYS A 208 7.04 -37.85 5.37
CA LYS A 208 6.14 -38.92 4.97
C LYS A 208 4.78 -38.76 5.65
N GLU A 209 4.80 -38.46 6.96
CA GLU A 209 3.60 -38.25 7.77
C GLU A 209 2.69 -37.13 7.24
N PHE A 210 3.26 -35.98 6.79
CA PHE A 210 2.47 -34.89 6.23
C PHE A 210 1.85 -35.27 4.89
N ARG A 211 2.58 -36.00 4.07
CA ARG A 211 2.10 -36.46 2.76
C ARG A 211 0.94 -37.44 2.93
N GLU A 212 1.11 -38.49 3.74
CA GLU A 212 0.07 -39.47 4.04
C GLU A 212 -1.18 -38.81 4.64
N TYR A 213 -0.97 -37.81 5.51
CA TYR A 213 -2.07 -37.03 6.07
C TYR A 213 -2.90 -36.32 5.00
N CYS A 214 -2.25 -35.76 3.97
CA CYS A 214 -2.93 -35.06 2.87
C CYS A 214 -3.60 -36.05 1.91
N GLU A 215 -2.93 -37.15 1.55
CA GLU A 215 -3.43 -38.19 0.66
C GLU A 215 -4.69 -38.86 1.23
N ALA A 216 -4.68 -39.20 2.54
CA ALA A 216 -5.85 -39.76 3.22
C ALA A 216 -7.08 -38.84 3.18
N ARG A 217 -6.89 -37.56 2.84
CA ARG A 217 -7.97 -36.57 2.68
C ARG A 217 -8.26 -36.18 1.25
N GLY A 218 -7.65 -36.90 0.29
CA GLY A 218 -7.83 -36.65 -1.14
C GLY A 218 -7.31 -35.29 -1.59
N THR A 219 -6.26 -34.76 -0.95
CA THR A 219 -5.63 -33.49 -1.28
C THR A 219 -4.21 -33.73 -1.78
N SER A 220 -3.91 -33.35 -3.02
CA SER A 220 -2.56 -33.47 -3.58
C SER A 220 -1.61 -32.42 -3.02
N VAL A 221 -0.32 -32.75 -2.89
CA VAL A 221 0.70 -31.81 -2.44
C VAL A 221 1.61 -31.43 -3.62
N ILE A 222 1.76 -30.14 -3.87
CA ILE A 222 2.61 -29.56 -4.89
C ILE A 222 3.76 -28.83 -4.19
N TYR A 223 4.97 -29.30 -4.41
CA TYR A 223 6.18 -28.69 -3.85
C TYR A 223 6.69 -27.56 -4.74
N GLY A 224 7.07 -26.46 -4.11
CA GLY A 224 7.71 -25.35 -4.79
C GLY A 224 9.08 -25.77 -5.36
N ARG A 225 9.37 -25.36 -6.61
CA ARG A 225 10.70 -25.58 -7.17
C ARG A 225 11.75 -24.82 -6.36
N PRO A 226 12.88 -25.45 -5.98
CA PRO A 226 13.98 -24.75 -5.34
C PRO A 226 14.39 -23.51 -6.15
N TYR A 227 14.80 -22.46 -5.49
CA TYR A 227 15.27 -21.19 -6.07
C TYR A 227 14.26 -20.47 -6.99
N ASN A 228 12.95 -20.81 -6.93
CA ASN A 228 11.92 -20.12 -7.70
C ASN A 228 11.02 -19.25 -6.79
N PRO A 229 11.40 -17.98 -6.48
CA PRO A 229 10.62 -17.10 -5.61
C PRO A 229 9.29 -16.65 -6.22
N ARG A 230 9.09 -16.91 -7.54
CA ARG A 230 7.91 -16.40 -8.29
C ARG A 230 6.58 -16.96 -7.81
N SER A 231 6.55 -18.18 -7.32
CA SER A 231 5.34 -18.84 -6.83
C SER A 231 4.90 -18.38 -5.43
N ARG A 232 5.83 -17.84 -4.63
CA ARG A 232 5.62 -17.43 -3.23
C ARG A 232 5.22 -15.97 -3.05
N GLY A 233 5.26 -15.14 -4.07
CA GLY A 233 5.01 -13.70 -3.97
C GLY A 233 3.65 -13.33 -3.32
N LYS A 234 2.68 -14.24 -3.25
CA LYS A 234 1.42 -14.04 -2.55
C LYS A 234 1.58 -14.21 -1.03
N LEU A 235 2.28 -15.25 -0.60
CA LEU A 235 2.59 -15.54 0.80
C LEU A 235 3.56 -14.48 1.37
N GLU A 236 4.61 -14.15 0.65
CA GLU A 236 5.53 -13.06 1.03
C GLU A 236 4.77 -11.75 1.23
N ARG A 237 3.85 -11.44 0.31
CA ARG A 237 2.98 -10.26 0.43
C ARG A 237 2.06 -10.36 1.64
N PHE A 238 1.50 -11.54 1.89
CA PHE A 238 0.66 -11.79 3.05
C PHE A 238 1.46 -11.64 4.36
N HIS A 239 2.66 -12.22 4.46
CA HIS A 239 3.52 -12.08 5.62
C HIS A 239 3.94 -10.62 5.87
N GLY A 240 4.25 -9.88 4.81
CA GLY A 240 4.48 -8.44 4.92
C GLY A 240 3.28 -7.67 5.48
N ILE A 241 2.06 -8.06 5.12
CA ILE A 241 0.84 -7.47 5.66
C ILE A 241 0.66 -7.84 7.14
N LEU A 242 0.84 -9.13 7.48
CA LEU A 242 0.77 -9.62 8.87
C LEU A 242 1.77 -8.86 9.77
N THR A 243 3.00 -8.68 9.28
CA THR A 243 4.02 -7.92 10.00
C THR A 243 3.61 -6.46 10.19
N GLN A 244 3.17 -5.79 9.14
CA GLN A 244 2.83 -4.36 9.18
C GLN A 244 1.54 -4.05 9.97
N GLU A 245 0.58 -4.95 9.95
CA GLU A 245 -0.76 -4.70 10.50
C GLU A 245 -0.99 -5.34 11.88
N LEU A 246 -0.22 -6.37 12.24
CA LEU A 246 -0.33 -7.03 13.54
C LEU A 246 0.99 -7.00 14.31
N VAL A 247 2.04 -7.66 13.80
CA VAL A 247 3.29 -7.88 14.56
C VAL A 247 3.98 -6.58 14.93
N GLY A 248 4.05 -5.62 14.01
CA GLY A 248 4.68 -4.31 14.23
C GLY A 248 3.80 -3.27 14.93
N ARG A 249 2.58 -3.64 15.35
CA ARG A 249 1.65 -2.68 15.98
C ARG A 249 1.23 -3.04 17.38
N VAL A 250 1.32 -4.30 17.74
CA VAL A 250 0.86 -4.80 19.03
C VAL A 250 2.05 -5.28 19.83
N HIS A 251 2.15 -4.83 21.06
CA HIS A 251 3.12 -5.36 22.00
C HIS A 251 2.53 -6.61 22.67
N PHE A 252 3.09 -7.77 22.35
CA PHE A 252 2.57 -9.04 22.85
C PHE A 252 3.25 -9.42 24.16
N ARG A 253 2.43 -9.73 25.19
CA ARG A 253 2.90 -10.13 26.53
C ARG A 253 3.14 -11.64 26.65
N SER A 254 2.55 -12.44 25.76
CA SER A 254 2.64 -13.92 25.77
C SER A 254 2.22 -14.50 24.43
N LEU A 255 2.49 -15.79 24.20
CA LEU A 255 1.99 -16.55 23.05
C LEU A 255 0.47 -16.60 23.01
N SER A 256 -0.19 -16.76 24.18
CA SER A 256 -1.66 -16.79 24.26
C SER A 256 -2.27 -15.44 23.86
N HIS A 257 -1.65 -14.33 24.27
CA HIS A 257 -2.04 -12.99 23.81
C HIS A 257 -1.90 -12.88 22.29
N PHE A 258 -0.75 -13.28 21.74
CA PHE A 258 -0.54 -13.26 20.28
C PHE A 258 -1.56 -14.12 19.53
N ARG A 259 -1.87 -15.32 20.01
CA ARG A 259 -2.88 -16.21 19.39
C ARG A 259 -4.26 -15.57 19.34
N ARG A 260 -4.69 -14.90 20.39
CA ARG A 260 -5.97 -14.17 20.44
C ARG A 260 -6.00 -13.04 19.42
N GLU A 261 -4.96 -12.21 19.38
CA GLU A 261 -4.84 -11.10 18.44
C GLU A 261 -4.76 -11.58 16.98
N LEU A 262 -4.03 -12.67 16.71
CA LEU A 262 -3.96 -13.30 15.39
C LEU A 262 -5.34 -13.80 14.93
N TYR A 263 -6.12 -14.40 15.82
CA TYR A 263 -7.47 -14.84 15.52
C TYR A 263 -8.39 -13.68 15.14
N GLN A 264 -8.38 -12.61 15.94
CA GLN A 264 -9.18 -11.41 15.66
C GLN A 264 -8.73 -10.72 14.35
N TRP A 265 -7.42 -10.60 14.16
CA TRP A 265 -6.85 -10.03 12.96
C TRP A 265 -7.20 -10.83 11.70
N ARG A 266 -7.22 -12.16 11.77
CA ARG A 266 -7.69 -13.03 10.68
C ARG A 266 -9.11 -12.66 10.24
N GLY A 267 -10.00 -12.43 11.19
CA GLY A 267 -11.37 -11.98 10.92
C GLY A 267 -11.41 -10.64 10.19
N LYS A 268 -10.65 -9.65 10.67
CA LYS A 268 -10.50 -8.33 10.04
C LYS A 268 -9.87 -8.43 8.65
N TYR A 269 -8.78 -9.19 8.51
CA TYR A 269 -8.11 -9.43 7.23
C TYR A 269 -9.09 -9.97 6.17
N ASN A 270 -9.85 -10.99 6.51
CA ASN A 270 -10.77 -11.61 5.58
C ASN A 270 -11.99 -10.72 5.23
N ARG A 271 -12.59 -10.04 6.21
CA ARG A 271 -13.89 -9.35 6.02
C ARG A 271 -13.77 -7.88 5.68
N THR A 272 -12.70 -7.21 6.07
CA THR A 272 -12.60 -5.75 5.91
C THR A 272 -11.46 -5.30 4.99
N ARG A 273 -10.43 -6.14 4.83
CA ARG A 273 -9.29 -5.77 4.02
C ARG A 273 -9.58 -5.87 2.54
N LEU A 274 -9.46 -4.76 1.81
CA LEU A 274 -9.58 -4.73 0.36
C LEU A 274 -8.26 -5.14 -0.31
N HIS A 275 -8.33 -5.98 -1.33
CA HIS A 275 -7.16 -6.46 -2.07
C HIS A 275 -7.20 -6.06 -3.54
N GLY A 276 -6.20 -5.29 -4.01
CA GLY A 276 -6.09 -4.90 -5.41
C GLY A 276 -5.95 -6.08 -6.38
N GLY A 277 -5.33 -7.19 -5.92
CA GLY A 277 -5.16 -8.40 -6.73
C GLY A 277 -6.46 -9.17 -7.01
N ILE A 278 -7.53 -8.88 -6.28
CA ILE A 278 -8.87 -9.46 -6.44
C ILE A 278 -9.93 -8.38 -6.70
N GLY A 279 -9.55 -7.32 -7.41
CA GLY A 279 -10.48 -6.27 -7.85
C GLY A 279 -11.04 -5.39 -6.74
N TRP A 280 -10.25 -5.16 -5.67
CA TRP A 280 -10.64 -4.36 -4.50
C TRP A 280 -11.86 -4.92 -3.76
N ALA A 281 -12.06 -6.24 -3.87
CA ALA A 281 -12.95 -6.98 -3.00
C ALA A 281 -12.22 -7.39 -1.71
N THR A 282 -12.98 -7.81 -0.69
CA THR A 282 -12.40 -8.50 0.46
C THR A 282 -12.18 -9.98 0.15
N PRO A 283 -11.22 -10.65 0.82
CA PRO A 283 -11.05 -12.09 0.67
C PRO A 283 -12.33 -12.88 0.93
N HIS A 284 -13.09 -12.49 1.95
CA HIS A 284 -14.35 -13.12 2.31
C HIS A 284 -15.38 -13.05 1.19
N GLU A 285 -15.57 -11.87 0.58
CA GLU A 285 -16.51 -11.70 -0.54
C GLU A 285 -16.17 -12.63 -1.71
N VAL A 286 -14.88 -12.73 -2.09
CA VAL A 286 -14.47 -13.57 -3.22
C VAL A 286 -14.51 -15.06 -2.89
N TYR A 287 -14.22 -15.42 -1.63
CA TYR A 287 -14.21 -16.81 -1.19
C TYR A 287 -15.62 -17.41 -1.15
N HIS A 288 -16.62 -16.62 -0.73
CA HIS A 288 -18.02 -17.06 -0.63
C HIS A 288 -18.86 -16.74 -1.87
N ASP A 289 -18.51 -15.71 -2.66
CA ASP A 289 -19.09 -15.42 -3.97
C ASP A 289 -18.01 -15.30 -5.06
N PRO A 290 -17.53 -16.43 -5.62
CA PRO A 290 -16.51 -16.43 -6.66
C PRO A 290 -16.90 -15.68 -7.94
N LYS A 291 -18.20 -15.54 -8.22
CA LYS A 291 -18.73 -14.82 -9.39
C LYS A 291 -18.53 -13.30 -9.31
N LEU A 292 -18.28 -12.78 -8.13
CA LEU A 292 -18.08 -11.35 -7.91
C LEU A 292 -16.93 -10.77 -8.74
N MET A 293 -15.86 -11.55 -8.96
CA MET A 293 -14.71 -11.12 -9.76
C MET A 293 -15.00 -11.04 -11.25
N SER A 294 -15.84 -11.90 -11.79
CA SER A 294 -16.24 -11.85 -13.21
C SER A 294 -17.15 -10.65 -13.49
N ARG A 295 -18.06 -10.32 -12.59
CA ARG A 295 -18.94 -9.14 -12.70
C ARG A 295 -18.17 -7.80 -12.68
N LYS A 296 -17.04 -7.71 -11.96
CA LYS A 296 -16.23 -6.47 -11.89
C LYS A 296 -15.34 -6.24 -13.12
N ARG A 297 -14.95 -7.29 -13.86
CA ARG A 297 -14.18 -7.15 -15.11
C ARG A 297 -14.99 -6.51 -16.25
N VAL A 298 -16.31 -6.71 -16.26
CA VAL A 298 -17.21 -6.14 -17.27
C VAL A 298 -17.46 -4.64 -17.07
N ARG A 299 -17.32 -4.11 -15.83
CA ARG A 299 -17.54 -2.69 -15.50
C ARG A 299 -16.29 -1.79 -15.53
N SER A 300 -15.13 -2.32 -15.86
CA SER A 300 -13.84 -1.58 -15.91
C SER A 300 -13.29 -1.42 -17.34
N ARG A 301 -14.13 -1.65 -18.36
CA ARG A 301 -13.84 -1.31 -19.77
C ARG A 301 -14.53 -0.03 -20.15
#